data_3b67b04b214ba9bdc83bbfd2909e0deb
#
_entry.id   3b67b04b214ba9bdc83bbfd2909e0deb
#
_cell.length_a   1.000
_cell.length_b   1.000
_cell.length_c   1.000
_cell.angle_alpha   90.00
_cell.angle_beta   90.00
_cell.angle_gamma   90.00
#
_symmetry.space_group_name_H-M   'P 1'
#
loop_
_entity.id
_entity.type
_entity.pdbx_description
1 polymer ?
#
loop_
_entity_poly.entity_id
_entity_poly.type
_entity_poly.pdbx_seq_one_letter_code
_entity_poly.pdbx_strand_id
1 'polypeptide(L)'
;MIKTIHLTRQHLCATLSACACKLNATGQQRFALVRNVALTLACSLMTTKAMAQLPTPTLPQDNTETCVIRGQINSLVAAGAKAKVKNVSLCVDYGDGNLVQVASTVTNKGRFRFNRNITPANPSMLYYVTGLGSGAIPVWVESGEVNIVVPTITQGADATVTGPTTNTLYQAYFALARQRDLAYNDSVLALQRRKGADFMATNAGRDARQALRAAVEVEWNANRMQFLLEHNDLPLAPLLINRDLLPLFNKGYVRQLAQCISPALAKHPYTQTLENNIKALSLGEGNEVPDIRLPQEDGRTIMLSDLRGKHVLLTFWASWAPGCLDEMQNLKRIYDETRDATDKFAMVNMSIDRERDAWIRTVKALGINRPGWLQAYDTQNKVSPSANLFGVRDIPKCILITPDGKAISFTLMGIELFARVKQILSGDLYYLRDESADEGN
;
A
#
# COMPACT_ATOMS: atom_id res chain seq x y z
N MET A 1 28.98 13.89 20.22
CA MET A 1 27.86 13.64 19.28
C MET A 1 26.49 13.86 19.91
N ILE A 2 26.16 13.33 21.10
CA ILE A 2 24.85 13.51 21.76
C ILE A 2 24.56 14.99 22.13
N LYS A 3 25.54 15.77 22.53
CA LYS A 3 25.37 17.20 22.82
C LYS A 3 25.01 18.06 21.61
N THR A 4 25.49 17.72 20.43
CA THR A 4 25.19 18.47 19.17
C THR A 4 23.75 18.24 18.71
N ILE A 5 23.21 17.04 18.94
CA ILE A 5 21.82 16.68 18.61
C ILE A 5 20.82 17.41 19.53
N HIS A 6 21.18 17.59 20.81
CA HIS A 6 20.33 18.32 21.77
C HIS A 6 20.26 19.82 21.47
N LEU A 7 21.38 20.44 21.03
CA LEU A 7 21.41 21.86 20.65
C LEU A 7 20.56 22.15 19.40
N THR A 8 20.59 21.23 18.41
CA THR A 8 19.76 21.34 17.19
C THR A 8 18.27 21.22 17.50
N ARG A 9 17.90 20.36 18.45
CA ARG A 9 16.51 20.16 18.90
C ARG A 9 15.94 21.41 19.61
N GLN A 10 16.74 22.06 20.46
CA GLN A 10 16.32 23.30 21.15
C GLN A 10 16.21 24.48 20.18
N HIS A 11 17.08 24.62 19.19
CA HIS A 11 16.99 25.63 18.15
C HIS A 11 15.78 25.41 17.24
N LEU A 12 15.44 24.17 16.94
CA LEU A 12 14.27 23.79 16.12
C LEU A 12 12.96 24.17 16.81
N CYS A 13 12.81 23.88 18.09
CA CYS A 13 11.64 24.25 18.88
C CYS A 13 11.50 25.77 19.03
N ALA A 14 12.60 26.48 19.20
CA ALA A 14 12.60 27.95 19.31
C ALA A 14 12.21 28.62 17.98
N THR A 15 12.69 28.10 16.84
CA THR A 15 12.40 28.63 15.51
C THR A 15 10.94 28.36 15.09
N LEU A 16 10.42 27.19 15.41
CA LEU A 16 9.02 26.81 15.15
C LEU A 16 8.04 27.64 16.04
N SER A 17 8.41 27.88 17.29
CA SER A 17 7.62 28.72 18.20
C SER A 17 7.61 30.20 17.77
N ALA A 18 8.72 30.73 17.29
CA ALA A 18 8.83 32.11 16.79
C ALA A 18 8.08 32.33 15.46
N CYS A 19 8.04 31.32 14.57
CA CYS A 19 7.26 31.36 13.34
C CYS A 19 5.74 31.32 13.58
N ALA A 20 5.31 30.52 14.57
CA ALA A 20 3.88 30.43 14.91
C ALA A 20 3.28 31.72 15.48
N CYS A 21 4.11 32.61 16.06
CA CYS A 21 3.66 33.88 16.66
C CYS A 21 3.58 35.06 15.68
N LYS A 22 4.13 34.98 14.46
CA LYS A 22 4.26 36.15 13.55
C LYS A 22 3.36 36.14 12.31
N LEU A 23 2.49 35.16 12.09
CA LEU A 23 1.73 35.02 10.83
C LEU A 23 0.21 35.14 11.03
N ASN A 24 -0.34 36.28 10.64
CA ASN A 24 -1.76 36.54 10.41
C ASN A 24 -2.15 36.12 8.97
N ALA A 25 -2.06 34.84 8.64
CA ALA A 25 -2.43 34.30 7.34
C ALA A 25 -3.58 33.26 7.48
N THR A 26 -4.42 33.18 6.45
CA THR A 26 -5.57 32.25 6.40
C THR A 26 -5.17 30.79 6.61
N GLY A 27 -6.04 29.99 7.24
CA GLY A 27 -5.74 28.65 7.71
C GLY A 27 -5.11 27.70 6.67
N GLN A 28 -5.49 27.79 5.38
CA GLN A 28 -4.95 26.96 4.31
C GLN A 28 -3.47 27.23 3.98
N GLN A 29 -3.04 28.50 4.03
CA GLN A 29 -1.63 28.86 3.80
C GLN A 29 -0.72 28.41 4.95
N ARG A 30 -1.24 28.35 6.19
CA ARG A 30 -0.51 27.84 7.36
C ARG A 30 -0.22 26.35 7.27
N PHE A 31 -1.18 25.55 6.77
CA PHE A 31 -1.00 24.11 6.58
C PHE A 31 0.09 23.78 5.52
N ALA A 32 0.11 24.54 4.43
CA ALA A 32 1.12 24.35 3.38
C ALA A 32 2.53 24.73 3.87
N LEU A 33 2.66 25.78 4.68
CA LEU A 33 3.94 26.25 5.20
C LEU A 33 4.53 25.29 6.22
N VAL A 34 3.75 24.82 7.20
CA VAL A 34 4.21 23.84 8.21
C VAL A 34 4.58 22.51 7.56
N ARG A 35 3.82 22.06 6.56
CA ARG A 35 4.12 20.85 5.79
C ARG A 35 5.41 20.99 4.97
N ASN A 36 5.64 22.15 4.36
CA ASN A 36 6.84 22.41 3.55
C ASN A 36 8.11 22.57 4.41
N VAL A 37 8.02 23.17 5.59
CA VAL A 37 9.16 23.32 6.52
C VAL A 37 9.58 21.96 7.07
N ALA A 38 8.64 21.11 7.46
CA ALA A 38 8.95 19.73 7.91
C ALA A 38 9.58 18.89 6.79
N LEU A 39 9.09 19.04 5.56
CA LEU A 39 9.63 18.40 4.35
C LEU A 39 11.06 18.86 4.01
N THR A 40 11.34 20.16 4.12
CA THR A 40 12.67 20.72 3.80
C THR A 40 13.71 20.30 4.83
N LEU A 41 13.34 20.20 6.10
CA LEU A 41 14.22 19.74 7.18
C LEU A 41 14.53 18.23 7.10
N ALA A 42 13.56 17.41 6.74
CA ALA A 42 13.78 15.99 6.50
C ALA A 42 14.71 15.76 5.28
N CYS A 43 14.54 16.53 4.20
CA CYS A 43 15.41 16.47 3.03
C CYS A 43 16.86 16.91 3.34
N SER A 44 17.07 17.95 4.15
CA SER A 44 18.44 18.39 4.51
C SER A 44 19.18 17.40 5.41
N LEU A 45 18.46 16.64 6.25
CA LEU A 45 19.01 15.54 7.04
C LEU A 45 19.40 14.32 6.17
N MET A 46 18.70 14.09 5.06
CA MET A 46 19.01 13.00 4.13
C MET A 46 20.32 13.23 3.35
N THR A 47 20.60 14.47 2.93
CA THR A 47 21.77 14.77 2.11
C THR A 47 23.09 14.66 2.85
N THR A 48 23.11 14.80 4.17
CA THR A 48 24.33 14.75 4.99
C THR A 48 24.71 13.34 5.47
N LYS A 49 23.76 12.39 5.56
CA LYS A 49 24.02 11.00 5.97
C LYS A 49 24.19 9.99 4.82
N ALA A 50 23.67 10.28 3.64
CA ALA A 50 23.72 9.37 2.48
C ALA A 50 25.14 9.20 1.88
N MET A 51 26.15 9.96 2.32
CA MET A 51 27.53 9.88 1.83
C MET A 51 28.49 9.07 2.70
N ALA A 52 28.05 8.46 3.80
CA ALA A 52 28.90 7.52 4.55
C ALA A 52 28.87 6.15 3.86
N GLN A 53 30.01 5.78 3.25
CA GLN A 53 30.22 4.45 2.66
C GLN A 53 29.99 3.38 3.73
N LEU A 54 28.90 2.61 3.57
CA LEU A 54 28.64 1.41 4.37
C LEU A 54 29.47 0.24 3.84
N PRO A 55 29.99 -0.62 4.71
CA PRO A 55 30.69 -1.83 4.28
C PRO A 55 29.73 -2.73 3.51
N THR A 56 30.18 -3.25 2.37
CA THR A 56 29.45 -4.23 1.55
C THR A 56 29.19 -5.49 2.37
N PRO A 57 27.93 -5.88 2.61
CA PRO A 57 27.64 -7.15 3.26
C PRO A 57 27.99 -8.28 2.29
N THR A 58 28.83 -9.20 2.73
CA THR A 58 29.03 -10.49 2.07
C THR A 58 27.72 -11.29 2.16
N LEU A 59 27.16 -11.66 1.01
CA LEU A 59 26.02 -12.57 0.92
C LEU A 59 26.36 -13.92 1.59
N PRO A 60 25.52 -14.44 2.49
CA PRO A 60 25.70 -15.77 3.04
C PRO A 60 25.46 -16.83 1.97
N GLN A 61 26.37 -17.81 1.92
CA GLN A 61 26.21 -19.04 1.17
C GLN A 61 25.06 -19.89 1.77
N ASP A 62 24.40 -20.67 0.93
CA ASP A 62 23.36 -21.70 1.09
C ASP A 62 23.14 -22.30 2.51
N ASN A 63 22.79 -21.52 3.48
CA ASN A 63 22.27 -22.00 4.74
C ASN A 63 20.78 -21.69 4.80
N THR A 64 19.95 -22.74 4.67
CA THR A 64 18.51 -22.63 4.92
C THR A 64 18.29 -22.24 6.37
N GLU A 65 17.99 -20.98 6.59
CA GLU A 65 17.66 -20.46 7.91
C GLU A 65 16.22 -20.84 8.26
N THR A 66 15.96 -21.12 9.51
CA THR A 66 14.62 -21.50 9.98
C THR A 66 14.08 -20.52 11.01
N CYS A 67 12.79 -20.21 10.89
CA CYS A 67 12.00 -19.52 11.90
C CYS A 67 11.08 -20.52 12.59
N VAL A 68 11.09 -20.50 13.91
CA VAL A 68 10.18 -21.28 14.73
C VAL A 68 9.22 -20.32 15.44
N ILE A 69 7.95 -20.37 15.10
CA ILE A 69 6.91 -19.56 15.75
C ILE A 69 6.23 -20.45 16.80
N ARG A 70 6.31 -20.06 18.07
CA ARG A 70 5.63 -20.69 19.20
C ARG A 70 4.55 -19.76 19.73
N GLY A 71 3.36 -20.28 19.92
CA GLY A 71 2.28 -19.51 20.49
C GLY A 71 1.62 -20.20 21.67
N GLN A 72 1.15 -19.41 22.64
CA GLN A 72 0.32 -19.88 23.73
C GLN A 72 -0.84 -18.93 24.00
N ILE A 73 -1.97 -19.52 24.38
CA ILE A 73 -3.20 -18.81 24.79
C ILE A 73 -3.37 -19.08 26.28
N ASN A 74 -3.11 -18.08 27.12
CA ASN A 74 -3.04 -18.26 28.57
C ASN A 74 -4.33 -18.84 29.14
N SER A 75 -5.49 -18.40 28.70
CA SER A 75 -6.79 -18.93 29.16
C SER A 75 -6.99 -20.43 28.82
N LEU A 76 -6.46 -20.89 27.69
CA LEU A 76 -6.52 -22.32 27.32
C LEU A 76 -5.43 -23.14 27.98
N VAL A 77 -4.24 -22.56 28.22
CA VAL A 77 -3.18 -23.21 28.98
C VAL A 77 -3.65 -23.46 30.42
N ALA A 78 -4.31 -22.49 31.04
CA ALA A 78 -4.91 -22.62 32.37
C ALA A 78 -6.02 -23.68 32.44
N ALA A 79 -6.79 -23.87 31.35
CA ALA A 79 -7.83 -24.92 31.24
C ALA A 79 -7.25 -26.34 31.11
N GLY A 80 -5.96 -26.50 30.78
CA GLY A 80 -5.25 -27.76 30.71
C GLY A 80 -5.89 -28.80 29.78
N ALA A 81 -6.22 -29.98 30.32
CA ALA A 81 -6.83 -31.04 29.52
C ALA A 81 -8.25 -30.74 29.02
N LYS A 82 -8.94 -29.75 29.60
CA LYS A 82 -10.28 -29.27 29.17
C LYS A 82 -10.20 -28.18 28.10
N ALA A 83 -9.01 -27.79 27.66
CA ALA A 83 -8.81 -26.76 26.65
C ALA A 83 -9.46 -27.17 25.31
N LYS A 84 -10.33 -26.31 24.79
CA LYS A 84 -10.90 -26.51 23.46
C LYS A 84 -9.82 -26.36 22.39
N VAL A 85 -9.78 -27.30 21.44
CA VAL A 85 -8.93 -27.20 20.26
C VAL A 85 -9.38 -26.03 19.38
N LYS A 86 -8.43 -25.25 18.90
CA LYS A 86 -8.65 -24.12 18.00
C LYS A 86 -7.80 -24.27 16.75
N ASN A 87 -8.37 -23.94 15.61
CA ASN A 87 -7.61 -23.83 14.37
C ASN A 87 -6.87 -22.48 14.37
N VAL A 88 -5.60 -22.54 14.04
CA VAL A 88 -4.72 -21.36 13.92
C VAL A 88 -4.11 -21.39 12.53
N SER A 89 -4.21 -20.28 11.84
CA SER A 89 -3.64 -20.15 10.48
C SER A 89 -2.49 -19.14 10.49
N LEU A 90 -1.48 -19.41 9.68
CA LEU A 90 -0.40 -18.50 9.37
C LEU A 90 -0.61 -17.96 7.96
N CYS A 91 -0.73 -16.66 7.84
CA CYS A 91 -0.97 -15.96 6.58
C CYS A 91 0.20 -15.01 6.30
N VAL A 92 0.57 -14.83 5.04
CA VAL A 92 1.57 -13.85 4.60
C VAL A 92 0.90 -12.64 3.95
N ASP A 93 1.47 -11.46 4.16
CA ASP A 93 1.15 -10.22 3.47
C ASP A 93 2.28 -9.89 2.49
N TYR A 94 1.98 -9.88 1.20
CA TYR A 94 2.96 -9.53 0.16
C TYR A 94 3.10 -8.01 -0.06
N GLY A 95 2.49 -7.21 0.81
CA GLY A 95 2.56 -5.75 0.78
C GLY A 95 1.36 -5.07 0.11
N ASP A 96 0.34 -5.84 -0.29
CA ASP A 96 -0.92 -5.37 -0.85
C ASP A 96 -2.09 -5.38 0.15
N GLY A 97 -1.81 -5.81 1.40
CA GLY A 97 -2.80 -5.93 2.47
C GLY A 97 -3.67 -7.20 2.40
N ASN A 98 -3.47 -8.04 1.37
CA ASN A 98 -4.20 -9.28 1.23
C ASN A 98 -3.48 -10.44 1.96
N LEU A 99 -4.17 -11.05 2.92
CA LEU A 99 -3.61 -12.16 3.69
C LEU A 99 -3.79 -13.48 2.96
N VAL A 100 -2.68 -14.11 2.60
CA VAL A 100 -2.64 -15.43 1.95
C VAL A 100 -2.28 -16.51 2.96
N GLN A 101 -3.19 -17.45 3.24
CA GLN A 101 -2.89 -18.55 4.14
C GLN A 101 -1.82 -19.48 3.54
N VAL A 102 -0.74 -19.69 4.29
CA VAL A 102 0.40 -20.52 3.88
C VAL A 102 0.60 -21.75 4.77
N ALA A 103 0.02 -21.76 5.97
CA ALA A 103 0.02 -22.90 6.87
C ALA A 103 -1.17 -22.86 7.83
N SER A 104 -1.54 -24.01 8.38
CA SER A 104 -2.50 -24.11 9.47
C SER A 104 -2.07 -25.16 10.46
N THR A 105 -2.48 -25.00 11.70
CA THR A 105 -2.27 -25.95 12.80
C THR A 105 -3.44 -25.89 13.77
N VAL A 106 -3.45 -26.80 14.73
CA VAL A 106 -4.42 -26.79 15.82
C VAL A 106 -3.72 -26.59 17.16
N THR A 107 -4.41 -25.98 18.09
CA THR A 107 -3.86 -25.85 19.45
C THR A 107 -3.87 -27.19 20.18
N ASN A 108 -2.77 -27.46 20.88
CA ASN A 108 -2.67 -28.55 21.83
C ASN A 108 -2.46 -27.96 23.23
N LYS A 109 -3.42 -28.19 24.15
CA LYS A 109 -3.44 -27.61 25.50
C LYS A 109 -3.15 -26.10 25.50
N GLY A 110 -3.76 -25.39 24.56
CA GLY A 110 -3.61 -23.93 24.40
C GLY A 110 -2.30 -23.47 23.77
N ARG A 111 -1.48 -24.36 23.24
CA ARG A 111 -0.23 -24.04 22.54
C ARG A 111 -0.30 -24.42 21.07
N PHE A 112 0.45 -23.68 20.23
CA PHE A 112 0.59 -23.99 18.79
C PHE A 112 2.02 -23.69 18.31
N ARG A 113 2.39 -24.24 17.16
CA ARG A 113 3.72 -24.05 16.56
C ARG A 113 3.63 -24.06 15.03
N PHE A 114 4.44 -23.19 14.42
CA PHE A 114 4.77 -23.21 13.00
C PHE A 114 6.29 -23.24 12.82
N ASN A 115 6.74 -23.88 11.74
CA ASN A 115 8.12 -23.83 11.28
C ASN A 115 8.12 -23.24 9.86
N ARG A 116 9.03 -22.32 9.57
CA ARG A 116 9.19 -21.71 8.24
C ARG A 116 10.66 -21.68 7.85
N ASN A 117 10.95 -22.09 6.63
CA ASN A 117 12.27 -21.93 6.05
C ASN A 117 12.38 -20.56 5.39
N ILE A 118 13.47 -19.87 5.66
CA ILE A 118 13.80 -18.58 5.05
C ILE A 118 14.82 -18.85 3.95
N THR A 119 14.47 -18.47 2.74
CA THR A 119 15.27 -18.67 1.54
C THR A 119 15.15 -17.41 0.66
N PRO A 120 15.99 -17.24 -0.37
CA PRO A 120 15.80 -16.16 -1.34
C PRO A 120 14.42 -16.12 -2.00
N ALA A 121 13.78 -17.29 -2.16
CA ALA A 121 12.41 -17.39 -2.67
C ALA A 121 11.34 -17.13 -1.61
N ASN A 122 11.67 -17.29 -0.33
CA ASN A 122 10.81 -16.98 0.81
C ASN A 122 11.62 -16.14 1.82
N PRO A 123 11.87 -14.86 1.53
CA PRO A 123 12.67 -14.01 2.40
C PRO A 123 11.95 -13.68 3.71
N SER A 124 12.63 -12.98 4.60
CA SER A 124 12.02 -12.43 5.82
C SER A 124 10.86 -11.50 5.48
N MET A 125 9.65 -11.84 5.93
CA MET A 125 8.43 -11.09 5.61
C MET A 125 7.50 -11.00 6.82
N LEU A 126 6.52 -10.09 6.73
CA LEU A 126 5.44 -9.97 7.70
C LEU A 126 4.38 -11.05 7.44
N TYR A 127 4.13 -11.82 8.47
CA TYR A 127 3.04 -12.80 8.52
C TYR A 127 2.03 -12.40 9.57
N TYR A 128 0.86 -13.03 9.51
CA TYR A 128 -0.21 -12.83 10.48
C TYR A 128 -0.68 -14.18 11.00
N VAL A 129 -0.76 -14.30 12.31
CA VAL A 129 -1.41 -15.44 12.95
C VAL A 129 -2.87 -15.10 13.16
N THR A 130 -3.77 -15.93 12.62
CA THR A 130 -5.23 -15.74 12.64
C THR A 130 -5.94 -16.93 13.28
N GLY A 131 -7.24 -16.78 13.57
CA GLY A 131 -8.03 -17.82 14.25
C GLY A 131 -8.02 -17.71 15.78
N LEU A 132 -7.41 -16.67 16.35
CA LEU A 132 -7.28 -16.45 17.79
C LEU A 132 -8.15 -15.26 18.27
N GLY A 133 -9.42 -15.24 17.90
CA GLY A 133 -10.37 -14.19 18.29
C GLY A 133 -10.38 -12.98 17.35
N SER A 134 -10.55 -11.78 17.88
CA SER A 134 -10.60 -10.56 17.07
C SER A 134 -9.20 -10.12 16.66
N GLY A 135 -9.00 -9.97 15.36
CA GLY A 135 -7.77 -9.46 14.78
C GLY A 135 -6.75 -10.52 14.36
N ALA A 136 -5.81 -10.09 13.56
CA ALA A 136 -4.68 -10.87 13.10
C ALA A 136 -3.41 -10.39 13.83
N ILE A 137 -2.62 -11.31 14.36
CA ILE A 137 -1.40 -11.00 15.12
C ILE A 137 -0.24 -10.89 14.14
N PRO A 138 0.35 -9.71 13.95
CA PRO A 138 1.49 -9.54 13.06
C PRO A 138 2.75 -10.16 13.64
N VAL A 139 3.49 -10.89 12.80
CA VAL A 139 4.70 -11.62 13.16
C VAL A 139 5.70 -11.53 12.02
N TRP A 140 6.89 -11.01 12.27
CA TRP A 140 7.99 -11.10 11.31
C TRP A 140 8.62 -12.48 11.35
N VAL A 141 8.63 -13.13 10.20
CA VAL A 141 9.28 -14.45 10.01
C VAL A 141 10.69 -14.20 9.54
N GLU A 142 11.62 -14.26 10.48
CA GLU A 142 13.07 -14.14 10.27
C GLU A 142 13.79 -15.24 11.06
N SER A 143 15.07 -15.47 10.80
CA SER A 143 15.84 -16.56 11.45
C SER A 143 15.77 -16.48 12.97
N GLY A 144 15.45 -17.61 13.60
CA GLY A 144 15.35 -17.74 15.06
C GLY A 144 13.98 -18.17 15.56
N GLU A 145 13.70 -17.82 16.81
CA GLU A 145 12.44 -18.19 17.48
C GLU A 145 11.58 -16.97 17.79
N VAL A 146 10.31 -17.03 17.37
CA VAL A 146 9.28 -16.03 17.68
C VAL A 146 8.30 -16.63 18.69
N ASN A 147 8.05 -15.91 19.78
CA ASN A 147 7.12 -16.32 20.81
C ASN A 147 5.90 -15.38 20.85
N ILE A 148 4.71 -15.96 20.83
CA ILE A 148 3.43 -15.26 20.87
C ILE A 148 2.70 -15.66 22.15
N VAL A 149 2.33 -14.68 22.95
CA VAL A 149 1.50 -14.88 24.15
C VAL A 149 0.19 -14.12 23.97
N VAL A 150 -0.91 -14.86 23.93
CA VAL A 150 -2.27 -14.32 23.84
C VAL A 150 -2.94 -14.44 25.20
N PRO A 151 -3.43 -13.35 25.82
CA PRO A 151 -4.06 -13.40 27.13
C PRO A 151 -5.30 -14.31 27.15
N THR A 152 -6.24 -14.04 26.26
CA THR A 152 -7.46 -14.84 26.07
C THR A 152 -7.76 -15.03 24.60
N ILE A 153 -8.60 -16.02 24.27
CA ILE A 153 -8.95 -16.32 22.87
C ILE A 153 -9.69 -15.18 22.16
N THR A 154 -10.30 -14.27 22.89
CA THR A 154 -11.03 -13.11 22.35
C THR A 154 -10.17 -11.87 22.22
N GLN A 155 -8.94 -11.89 22.71
CA GLN A 155 -8.03 -10.75 22.81
C GLN A 155 -6.75 -10.95 21.99
N GLY A 156 -6.90 -11.42 20.74
CA GLY A 156 -5.75 -11.57 19.82
C GLY A 156 -5.01 -10.25 19.59
N ALA A 157 -5.71 -9.13 19.61
CA ALA A 157 -5.12 -7.80 19.45
C ALA A 157 -4.18 -7.40 20.62
N ASP A 158 -4.35 -8.01 21.80
CA ASP A 158 -3.52 -7.78 22.99
C ASP A 158 -2.35 -8.78 23.09
N ALA A 159 -2.07 -9.53 22.04
CA ALA A 159 -0.99 -10.48 22.01
C ALA A 159 0.36 -9.80 22.13
N THR A 160 1.22 -10.38 22.96
CA THR A 160 2.63 -10.00 23.01
C THR A 160 3.44 -10.88 22.07
N VAL A 161 4.20 -10.27 21.16
CA VAL A 161 5.10 -10.96 20.25
C VAL A 161 6.52 -10.60 20.62
N THR A 162 7.34 -11.61 20.91
CA THR A 162 8.77 -11.45 21.17
C THR A 162 9.58 -12.34 20.23
N GLY A 163 10.79 -11.93 19.91
CA GLY A 163 11.63 -12.71 19.00
C GLY A 163 12.78 -11.90 18.44
N PRO A 164 13.27 -12.24 17.24
CA PRO A 164 14.36 -11.54 16.59
C PRO A 164 14.09 -10.04 16.37
N THR A 165 15.13 -9.32 15.98
CA THR A 165 15.18 -7.85 15.99
C THR A 165 14.02 -7.17 15.27
N THR A 166 13.62 -7.68 14.09
CA THR A 166 12.57 -7.04 13.28
C THR A 166 11.20 -7.08 13.97
N ASN A 167 10.89 -8.14 14.75
CA ASN A 167 9.67 -8.18 15.56
C ASN A 167 9.65 -7.07 16.61
N THR A 168 10.78 -6.88 17.31
CA THR A 168 10.91 -5.82 18.33
C THR A 168 10.78 -4.43 17.70
N LEU A 169 11.44 -4.19 16.57
CA LEU A 169 11.38 -2.92 15.85
C LEU A 169 9.98 -2.63 15.28
N TYR A 170 9.30 -3.66 14.78
CA TYR A 170 7.93 -3.52 14.32
C TYR A 170 6.97 -3.10 15.44
N GLN A 171 7.11 -3.70 16.63
CA GLN A 171 6.35 -3.30 17.82
C GLN A 171 6.70 -1.86 18.25
N ALA A 172 7.98 -1.48 18.21
CA ALA A 172 8.42 -0.13 18.54
C ALA A 172 7.83 0.92 17.60
N TYR A 173 7.76 0.63 16.30
CA TYR A 173 7.11 1.53 15.32
C TYR A 173 5.63 1.79 15.67
N PHE A 174 4.88 0.75 16.03
CA PHE A 174 3.48 0.92 16.46
C PHE A 174 3.35 1.62 17.81
N ALA A 175 4.33 1.45 18.70
CA ALA A 175 4.34 2.20 19.97
C ALA A 175 4.46 3.71 19.74
N LEU A 176 5.19 4.16 18.70
CA LEU A 176 5.25 5.57 18.30
C LEU A 176 3.87 6.12 17.93
N ALA A 177 3.03 5.34 17.23
CA ALA A 177 1.66 5.76 16.89
C ALA A 177 0.80 5.94 18.14
N ARG A 178 0.93 5.04 19.12
CA ARG A 178 0.23 5.16 20.41
C ARG A 178 0.68 6.40 21.18
N GLN A 179 1.99 6.70 21.18
CA GLN A 179 2.52 7.91 21.82
C GLN A 179 1.96 9.19 21.18
N ARG A 180 1.80 9.21 19.86
CA ARG A 180 1.13 10.30 19.12
C ARG A 180 -0.28 10.53 19.64
N ASP A 181 -1.08 9.48 19.76
CA ASP A 181 -2.47 9.59 20.20
C ASP A 181 -2.59 10.05 21.65
N LEU A 182 -1.72 9.56 22.53
CA LEU A 182 -1.62 10.02 23.91
C LEU A 182 -1.24 11.51 23.98
N ALA A 183 -0.21 11.93 23.26
CA ALA A 183 0.23 13.34 23.20
C ALA A 183 -0.87 14.29 22.70
N TYR A 184 -1.63 13.85 21.70
CA TYR A 184 -2.80 14.62 21.24
C TYR A 184 -3.87 14.73 22.32
N ASN A 185 -4.26 13.63 22.95
CA ASN A 185 -5.28 13.62 24.00
C ASN A 185 -4.87 14.48 25.19
N ASP A 186 -3.63 14.38 25.64
CA ASP A 186 -3.08 15.20 26.74
C ASP A 186 -3.12 16.69 26.39
N SER A 187 -2.77 17.04 25.16
CA SER A 187 -2.83 18.42 24.66
C SER A 187 -4.25 18.96 24.61
N VAL A 188 -5.23 18.14 24.19
CA VAL A 188 -6.66 18.51 24.19
C VAL A 188 -7.18 18.71 25.61
N LEU A 189 -6.83 17.80 26.53
CA LEU A 189 -7.20 17.93 27.96
C LEU A 189 -6.60 19.19 28.61
N ALA A 190 -5.34 19.48 28.30
CA ALA A 190 -4.69 20.71 28.78
C ALA A 190 -5.38 21.98 28.21
N LEU A 191 -5.77 21.96 26.96
CA LEU A 191 -6.54 23.06 26.34
C LEU A 191 -7.91 23.23 27.03
N GLN A 192 -8.62 22.13 27.27
CA GLN A 192 -9.93 22.14 27.94
C GLN A 192 -9.83 22.67 29.37
N ARG A 193 -8.82 22.25 30.15
CA ARG A 193 -8.58 22.77 31.50
C ARG A 193 -8.34 24.29 31.50
N ARG A 194 -7.62 24.80 30.51
CA ARG A 194 -7.27 26.23 30.40
C ARG A 194 -8.41 27.12 29.91
N LYS A 195 -9.24 26.62 28.97
CA LYS A 195 -10.24 27.43 28.25
C LYS A 195 -11.68 27.11 28.62
N GLY A 196 -11.92 25.99 29.29
CA GLY A 196 -13.26 25.52 29.67
C GLY A 196 -13.95 24.67 28.60
N ALA A 197 -14.98 23.96 29.01
CA ALA A 197 -15.75 23.06 28.14
C ALA A 197 -16.52 23.84 27.05
N ASP A 198 -17.06 24.99 27.38
CA ASP A 198 -17.84 25.83 26.43
C ASP A 198 -16.97 26.30 25.27
N PHE A 199 -15.73 26.71 25.53
CA PHE A 199 -14.78 27.03 24.47
C PHE A 199 -14.56 25.85 23.52
N MET A 200 -14.47 24.63 24.03
CA MET A 200 -14.24 23.44 23.22
C MET A 200 -15.39 23.16 22.24
N ALA A 201 -16.59 23.63 22.50
CA ALA A 201 -17.76 23.49 21.63
C ALA A 201 -17.80 24.54 20.50
N THR A 202 -17.05 25.65 20.62
CA THR A 202 -17.00 26.73 19.62
C THR A 202 -16.20 26.36 18.35
N ASN A 203 -16.35 27.18 17.29
CA ASN A 203 -15.49 27.10 16.10
C ASN A 203 -14.02 27.29 16.46
N ALA A 204 -13.70 28.30 17.31
CA ALA A 204 -12.34 28.54 17.77
C ALA A 204 -11.76 27.35 18.55
N GLY A 205 -12.58 26.63 19.32
CA GLY A 205 -12.18 25.40 19.99
C GLY A 205 -11.91 24.25 19.01
N ARG A 206 -12.69 24.14 17.91
CA ARG A 206 -12.42 23.17 16.82
C ARG A 206 -11.10 23.49 16.12
N ASP A 207 -10.89 24.76 15.75
CA ASP A 207 -9.66 25.19 15.08
C ASP A 207 -8.43 24.94 15.96
N ALA A 208 -8.54 25.21 17.27
CA ALA A 208 -7.47 24.95 18.22
C ALA A 208 -7.14 23.44 18.33
N ARG A 209 -8.14 22.55 18.37
CA ARG A 209 -7.90 21.09 18.34
C ARG A 209 -7.27 20.65 17.02
N GLN A 210 -7.70 21.20 15.89
CA GLN A 210 -7.10 20.90 14.59
C GLN A 210 -5.62 21.34 14.53
N ALA A 211 -5.29 22.50 15.09
CA ALA A 211 -3.91 22.97 15.20
C ALA A 211 -3.05 22.05 16.08
N LEU A 212 -3.58 21.59 17.22
CA LEU A 212 -2.91 20.61 18.08
C LEU A 212 -2.68 19.29 17.34
N ARG A 213 -3.68 18.79 16.62
CA ARG A 213 -3.52 17.59 15.82
C ARG A 213 -2.43 17.75 14.76
N ALA A 214 -2.42 18.86 14.05
CA ALA A 214 -1.40 19.15 13.04
C ALA A 214 0.01 19.19 13.64
N ALA A 215 0.18 19.79 14.83
CA ALA A 215 1.49 19.84 15.50
C ALA A 215 1.99 18.45 15.89
N VAL A 216 1.11 17.61 16.47
CA VAL A 216 1.45 16.24 16.86
C VAL A 216 1.74 15.36 15.63
N GLU A 217 1.00 15.55 14.52
CA GLU A 217 1.26 14.82 13.27
C GLU A 217 2.61 15.19 12.63
N VAL A 218 3.05 16.44 12.76
CA VAL A 218 4.39 16.84 12.27
C VAL A 218 5.49 16.09 13.04
N GLU A 219 5.39 16.06 14.37
CA GLU A 219 6.36 15.34 15.20
C GLU A 219 6.31 13.83 14.94
N TRP A 220 5.11 13.27 14.84
CA TRP A 220 4.92 11.87 14.49
C TRP A 220 5.56 11.50 13.14
N ASN A 221 5.32 12.32 12.12
CA ASN A 221 5.90 12.09 10.79
C ASN A 221 7.43 12.16 10.82
N ALA A 222 8.01 13.10 11.57
CA ALA A 222 9.45 13.20 11.71
C ALA A 222 10.04 11.96 12.41
N ASN A 223 9.43 11.50 13.50
CA ASN A 223 9.89 10.34 14.26
C ASN A 223 9.83 9.05 13.44
N ARG A 224 8.74 8.81 12.69
CA ARG A 224 8.63 7.61 11.86
C ARG A 224 9.58 7.63 10.65
N MET A 225 9.84 8.80 10.06
CA MET A 225 10.84 8.92 9.00
C MET A 225 12.25 8.64 9.51
N GLN A 226 12.60 9.19 10.67
CA GLN A 226 13.87 8.91 11.31
C GLN A 226 14.02 7.41 11.59
N PHE A 227 12.98 6.77 12.15
CA PHE A 227 12.97 5.33 12.39
C PHE A 227 13.22 4.52 11.10
N LEU A 228 12.55 4.89 9.99
CA LEU A 228 12.73 4.20 8.71
C LEU A 228 14.12 4.38 8.11
N LEU A 229 14.73 5.56 8.29
CA LEU A 229 16.09 5.82 7.82
C LEU A 229 17.15 5.08 8.67
N GLU A 230 16.91 4.91 9.96
CA GLU A 230 17.79 4.16 10.86
C GLU A 230 17.74 2.65 10.62
N HIS A 231 16.64 2.14 10.01
CA HIS A 231 16.41 0.73 9.72
C HIS A 231 16.15 0.46 8.24
N ASN A 232 16.77 1.24 7.36
CA ASN A 232 16.60 1.18 5.91
C ASN A 232 17.20 -0.08 5.25
N ASP A 233 17.95 -0.85 5.99
CA ASP A 233 18.54 -2.16 5.64
C ASP A 233 17.64 -3.34 5.98
N LEU A 234 16.49 -3.10 6.63
CA LEU A 234 15.54 -4.14 7.01
C LEU A 234 14.29 -4.13 6.11
N PRO A 235 13.71 -5.31 5.81
CA PRO A 235 12.51 -5.42 4.96
C PRO A 235 11.29 -4.65 5.48
N LEU A 236 11.28 -4.30 6.76
CA LEU A 236 10.20 -3.49 7.35
C LEU A 236 10.15 -2.07 6.75
N ALA A 237 11.28 -1.50 6.34
CA ALA A 237 11.31 -0.13 5.80
C ALA A 237 10.51 0.02 4.49
N PRO A 238 10.76 -0.75 3.42
CA PRO A 238 9.95 -0.65 2.20
C PRO A 238 8.48 -1.00 2.43
N LEU A 239 8.15 -1.96 3.32
CA LEU A 239 6.77 -2.26 3.68
C LEU A 239 6.07 -1.04 4.29
N LEU A 240 6.68 -0.42 5.31
CA LEU A 240 6.09 0.70 6.03
C LEU A 240 6.01 1.97 5.18
N ILE A 241 7.00 2.22 4.31
CA ILE A 241 6.94 3.32 3.34
C ILE A 241 5.75 3.11 2.40
N ASN A 242 5.59 1.91 1.86
CA ASN A 242 4.50 1.60 0.95
C ASN A 242 3.12 1.70 1.62
N ARG A 243 2.95 1.13 2.81
CA ARG A 243 1.67 1.03 3.50
C ARG A 243 1.26 2.35 4.17
N ASP A 244 2.19 3.01 4.84
CA ASP A 244 1.87 4.08 5.77
C ASP A 244 2.24 5.48 5.26
N LEU A 245 3.20 5.60 4.32
CA LEU A 245 3.65 6.90 3.82
C LEU A 245 3.16 7.19 2.40
N LEU A 246 3.16 6.19 1.53
CA LEU A 246 2.75 6.37 0.14
C LEU A 246 1.34 6.98 -0.03
N PRO A 247 0.33 6.61 0.80
CA PRO A 247 -1.00 7.22 0.71
C PRO A 247 -1.07 8.67 1.20
N LEU A 248 -0.09 9.12 2.00
CA LEU A 248 -0.16 10.38 2.74
C LEU A 248 0.72 11.48 2.15
N PHE A 249 1.81 11.11 1.46
CA PHE A 249 2.81 12.06 0.98
C PHE A 249 2.82 12.16 -0.54
N ASN A 250 3.35 13.27 -1.05
CA ASN A 250 3.49 13.43 -2.49
C ASN A 250 4.52 12.44 -3.08
N LYS A 251 4.34 12.12 -4.36
CA LYS A 251 5.12 11.12 -5.10
C LYS A 251 6.64 11.37 -5.08
N GLY A 252 7.04 12.64 -5.21
CA GLY A 252 8.46 13.03 -5.22
C GLY A 252 9.15 12.71 -3.90
N TYR A 253 8.46 12.97 -2.81
CA TYR A 253 8.96 12.71 -1.47
C TYR A 253 9.09 11.21 -1.17
N VAL A 254 8.06 10.42 -1.50
CA VAL A 254 8.11 8.95 -1.32
C VAL A 254 9.21 8.34 -2.18
N ARG A 255 9.43 8.88 -3.41
CA ARG A 255 10.55 8.44 -4.27
C ARG A 255 11.92 8.69 -3.62
N GLN A 256 12.11 9.83 -2.97
CA GLN A 256 13.34 10.12 -2.23
C GLN A 256 13.54 9.16 -1.05
N LEU A 257 12.48 8.85 -0.29
CA LEU A 257 12.53 7.85 0.78
C LEU A 257 12.89 6.46 0.25
N ALA A 258 12.29 6.05 -0.87
CA ALA A 258 12.59 4.76 -1.49
C ALA A 258 14.05 4.65 -1.94
N GLN A 259 14.68 5.75 -2.38
CA GLN A 259 16.11 5.79 -2.72
C GLN A 259 17.05 5.59 -1.52
N CYS A 260 16.55 5.80 -0.29
CA CYS A 260 17.31 5.56 0.94
C CYS A 260 17.32 4.08 1.36
N ILE A 261 16.51 3.22 0.74
CA ILE A 261 16.48 1.78 1.05
C ILE A 261 17.81 1.15 0.63
N SER A 262 18.33 0.27 1.48
CA SER A 262 19.58 -0.44 1.21
C SER A 262 19.52 -1.22 -0.12
N PRO A 263 20.55 -1.12 -0.97
CA PRO A 263 20.63 -1.91 -2.21
C PRO A 263 20.54 -3.42 -2.00
N ALA A 264 20.89 -3.93 -0.81
CA ALA A 264 20.73 -5.33 -0.45
C ALA A 264 19.26 -5.81 -0.52
N LEU A 265 18.32 -4.89 -0.35
CA LEU A 265 16.88 -5.15 -0.42
C LEU A 265 16.27 -4.96 -1.82
N ALA A 266 17.05 -4.64 -2.85
CA ALA A 266 16.52 -4.32 -4.18
C ALA A 266 15.64 -5.44 -4.77
N LYS A 267 15.98 -6.72 -4.49
CA LYS A 267 15.21 -7.88 -4.94
C LYS A 267 14.14 -8.34 -3.95
N HIS A 268 14.02 -7.68 -2.79
CA HIS A 268 13.03 -8.06 -1.79
C HIS A 268 11.61 -7.72 -2.29
N PRO A 269 10.59 -8.59 -2.09
CA PRO A 269 9.22 -8.37 -2.59
C PRO A 269 8.63 -7.01 -2.17
N TYR A 270 8.86 -6.57 -0.94
CA TYR A 270 8.35 -5.28 -0.46
C TYR A 270 8.99 -4.08 -1.17
N THR A 271 10.29 -4.15 -1.51
CA THR A 271 10.95 -3.10 -2.28
C THR A 271 10.40 -3.05 -3.70
N GLN A 272 10.22 -4.20 -4.33
CA GLN A 272 9.64 -4.28 -5.67
C GLN A 272 8.19 -3.77 -5.70
N THR A 273 7.39 -4.12 -4.68
CA THR A 273 6.02 -3.61 -4.54
C THR A 273 6.01 -2.09 -4.37
N LEU A 274 6.89 -1.54 -3.52
CA LEU A 274 7.01 -0.09 -3.32
C LEU A 274 7.42 0.63 -4.61
N GLU A 275 8.42 0.13 -5.32
CA GLU A 275 8.87 0.71 -6.60
C GLU A 275 7.77 0.69 -7.65
N ASN A 276 7.05 -0.43 -7.77
CA ASN A 276 5.93 -0.57 -8.70
C ASN A 276 4.80 0.42 -8.35
N ASN A 277 4.48 0.57 -7.06
CA ASN A 277 3.46 1.51 -6.62
C ASN A 277 3.89 2.98 -6.86
N ILE A 278 5.18 3.32 -6.69
CA ILE A 278 5.71 4.65 -7.02
C ILE A 278 5.63 4.90 -8.53
N LYS A 279 5.97 3.91 -9.36
CA LYS A 279 5.82 3.99 -10.82
C LYS A 279 4.35 4.16 -11.20
N ALA A 280 3.46 3.35 -10.61
CA ALA A 280 2.02 3.42 -10.85
C ALA A 280 1.43 4.80 -10.48
N LEU A 281 1.86 5.39 -9.38
CA LEU A 281 1.45 6.76 -9.03
C LEU A 281 1.98 7.83 -10.00
N SER A 282 3.00 7.52 -10.79
CA SER A 282 3.50 8.39 -11.85
C SER A 282 2.71 8.24 -13.15
N LEU A 283 1.85 7.22 -13.23
CA LEU A 283 0.93 7.07 -14.33
C LEU A 283 -0.11 8.19 -14.26
N GLY A 284 -0.26 8.88 -15.35
CA GLY A 284 -1.23 9.94 -15.53
C GLY A 284 -1.66 9.99 -16.99
N GLU A 285 -2.70 10.75 -17.27
CA GLU A 285 -3.14 11.01 -18.63
C GLU A 285 -1.98 11.59 -19.44
N GLY A 286 -1.81 11.15 -20.68
CA GLY A 286 -0.71 11.51 -21.56
C GLY A 286 0.60 10.72 -21.34
N ASN A 287 0.76 9.98 -20.24
CA ASN A 287 1.97 9.17 -20.00
C ASN A 287 1.86 7.78 -20.61
N GLU A 288 3.01 7.22 -21.02
CA GLU A 288 3.08 5.82 -21.44
C GLU A 288 2.64 4.88 -20.33
N VAL A 289 1.81 3.89 -20.69
CA VAL A 289 1.39 2.84 -19.78
C VAL A 289 2.44 1.73 -19.71
N PRO A 290 2.55 1.01 -18.57
CA PRO A 290 3.41 -0.17 -18.47
C PRO A 290 3.05 -1.21 -19.52
N ASP A 291 4.07 -1.80 -20.16
CA ASP A 291 3.85 -2.97 -20.99
C ASP A 291 3.69 -4.21 -20.13
N ILE A 292 2.58 -4.91 -20.29
CA ILE A 292 2.21 -6.07 -19.48
C ILE A 292 1.91 -7.28 -20.36
N ARG A 293 2.11 -8.45 -19.76
CA ARG A 293 1.71 -9.73 -20.37
C ARG A 293 0.21 -9.93 -20.20
N LEU A 294 -0.43 -10.45 -21.22
CA LEU A 294 -1.85 -10.77 -21.28
C LEU A 294 -2.04 -12.29 -21.50
N PRO A 295 -1.85 -13.13 -20.47
CA PRO A 295 -2.04 -14.57 -20.58
C PRO A 295 -3.53 -14.90 -20.72
N GLN A 296 -3.89 -15.70 -21.71
CA GLN A 296 -5.26 -16.08 -22.04
C GLN A 296 -5.62 -17.48 -21.53
N GLU A 297 -6.93 -17.82 -21.58
CA GLU A 297 -7.43 -19.14 -21.13
C GLU A 297 -6.78 -20.29 -21.90
N ASP A 298 -6.54 -20.13 -23.19
CA ASP A 298 -5.98 -21.15 -24.09
C ASP A 298 -4.45 -21.30 -23.98
N GLY A 299 -3.80 -20.57 -23.07
CA GLY A 299 -2.36 -20.61 -22.85
C GLY A 299 -1.55 -19.65 -23.72
N ARG A 300 -2.16 -18.99 -24.72
CA ARG A 300 -1.49 -17.94 -25.48
C ARG A 300 -1.22 -16.74 -24.57
N THR A 301 -0.14 -16.07 -24.84
CA THR A 301 0.21 -14.80 -24.16
C THR A 301 0.65 -13.81 -25.21
N ILE A 302 0.06 -12.62 -25.17
CA ILE A 302 0.51 -11.46 -25.94
C ILE A 302 0.96 -10.36 -24.97
N MET A 303 1.68 -9.38 -25.49
CA MET A 303 2.02 -8.17 -24.77
C MET A 303 0.96 -7.10 -25.01
N LEU A 304 0.78 -6.17 -24.06
CA LEU A 304 -0.08 -5.00 -24.29
C LEU A 304 0.44 -4.17 -25.47
N SER A 305 1.76 -4.13 -25.65
CA SER A 305 2.42 -3.46 -26.79
C SER A 305 2.10 -4.10 -28.15
N ASP A 306 1.69 -5.36 -28.21
CA ASP A 306 1.25 -5.99 -29.47
C ASP A 306 -0.06 -5.39 -30.00
N LEU A 307 -0.76 -4.62 -29.17
CA LEU A 307 -1.98 -3.89 -29.53
C LEU A 307 -1.71 -2.44 -29.99
N ARG A 308 -0.44 -2.04 -30.16
CA ARG A 308 -0.09 -0.73 -30.71
C ARG A 308 -0.75 -0.51 -32.06
N GLY A 309 -1.07 0.73 -32.37
CA GLY A 309 -1.84 1.10 -33.55
C GLY A 309 -3.36 1.08 -33.35
N LYS A 310 -3.83 0.55 -32.21
CA LYS A 310 -5.24 0.55 -31.79
C LYS A 310 -5.43 1.34 -30.52
N HIS A 311 -6.59 1.94 -30.35
CA HIS A 311 -7.02 2.33 -29.01
C HIS A 311 -7.33 1.07 -28.20
N VAL A 312 -6.95 1.08 -26.92
CA VAL A 312 -7.18 -0.08 -26.05
C VAL A 312 -7.98 0.34 -24.82
N LEU A 313 -9.05 -0.37 -24.56
CA LEU A 313 -9.76 -0.31 -23.26
C LEU A 313 -9.29 -1.48 -22.40
N LEU A 314 -8.42 -1.19 -21.44
CA LEU A 314 -7.93 -2.15 -20.45
C LEU A 314 -8.77 -2.03 -19.18
N THR A 315 -9.43 -3.12 -18.79
CA THR A 315 -10.27 -3.18 -17.60
C THR A 315 -9.74 -4.21 -16.59
N PHE A 316 -9.38 -3.77 -15.41
CA PHE A 316 -9.10 -4.66 -14.27
C PHE A 316 -10.39 -4.97 -13.52
N TRP A 317 -10.65 -6.26 -13.28
CA TRP A 317 -11.90 -6.73 -12.69
C TRP A 317 -11.72 -8.03 -11.92
N ALA A 318 -12.75 -8.46 -11.18
CA ALA A 318 -12.81 -9.78 -10.57
C ALA A 318 -14.25 -10.32 -10.54
N SER A 319 -14.37 -11.64 -10.59
CA SER A 319 -15.65 -12.34 -10.60
C SER A 319 -16.46 -12.19 -9.31
N TRP A 320 -15.80 -11.97 -8.19
CA TRP A 320 -16.37 -11.81 -6.86
C TRP A 320 -16.82 -10.38 -6.53
N ALA A 321 -16.51 -9.39 -7.38
CA ALA A 321 -16.80 -7.98 -7.13
C ALA A 321 -18.10 -7.55 -7.82
N PRO A 322 -19.18 -7.24 -7.06
CA PRO A 322 -20.48 -6.87 -7.66
C PRO A 322 -20.38 -5.68 -8.62
N GLY A 323 -19.65 -4.61 -8.26
CA GLY A 323 -19.45 -3.45 -9.12
C GLY A 323 -18.78 -3.78 -10.46
N CYS A 324 -17.95 -4.83 -10.52
CA CYS A 324 -17.37 -5.31 -11.78
C CYS A 324 -18.42 -5.97 -12.65
N LEU A 325 -19.34 -6.73 -12.06
CA LEU A 325 -20.43 -7.38 -12.79
C LEU A 325 -21.42 -6.35 -13.35
N ASP A 326 -21.68 -5.29 -12.61
CA ASP A 326 -22.50 -4.16 -13.06
C ASP A 326 -21.84 -3.44 -14.24
N GLU A 327 -20.53 -3.13 -14.17
CA GLU A 327 -19.79 -2.48 -15.25
C GLU A 327 -19.69 -3.38 -16.51
N MET A 328 -19.73 -4.71 -16.36
CA MET A 328 -19.76 -5.64 -17.52
C MET A 328 -20.94 -5.38 -18.47
N GLN A 329 -22.07 -4.87 -17.98
CA GLN A 329 -23.20 -4.52 -18.84
C GLN A 329 -22.83 -3.32 -19.75
N ASN A 330 -22.12 -2.35 -19.22
CA ASN A 330 -21.63 -1.22 -19.97
C ASN A 330 -20.52 -1.64 -20.96
N LEU A 331 -19.59 -2.50 -20.54
CA LEU A 331 -18.55 -3.04 -21.41
C LEU A 331 -19.13 -3.87 -22.58
N LYS A 332 -20.24 -4.57 -22.39
CA LYS A 332 -20.96 -5.26 -23.48
C LYS A 332 -21.51 -4.26 -24.51
N ARG A 333 -22.07 -3.14 -24.06
CA ARG A 333 -22.52 -2.08 -24.96
C ARG A 333 -21.35 -1.48 -25.74
N ILE A 334 -20.22 -1.24 -25.09
CA ILE A 334 -18.99 -0.77 -25.73
C ILE A 334 -18.53 -1.80 -26.76
N TYR A 335 -18.55 -3.08 -26.43
CA TYR A 335 -18.20 -4.14 -27.37
C TYR A 335 -19.10 -4.14 -28.62
N ASP A 336 -20.41 -3.96 -28.44
CA ASP A 336 -21.35 -3.92 -29.57
C ASP A 336 -21.05 -2.76 -30.54
N GLU A 337 -20.51 -1.64 -30.04
CA GLU A 337 -20.07 -0.51 -30.88
C GLU A 337 -18.67 -0.72 -31.50
N THR A 338 -17.80 -1.53 -30.87
CA THR A 338 -16.39 -1.68 -31.30
C THR A 338 -16.10 -2.95 -32.08
N ARG A 339 -16.99 -3.94 -32.07
CA ARG A 339 -16.77 -5.27 -32.64
C ARG A 339 -16.42 -5.25 -34.16
N ASP A 340 -16.93 -4.26 -34.88
CA ASP A 340 -16.69 -4.11 -36.32
C ASP A 340 -15.48 -3.18 -36.63
N ALA A 341 -14.84 -2.64 -35.59
CA ALA A 341 -13.68 -1.74 -35.63
C ALA A 341 -12.44 -2.35 -34.99
N THR A 342 -12.25 -3.66 -35.07
CA THR A 342 -11.16 -4.39 -34.44
C THR A 342 -9.77 -4.05 -34.99
N ASP A 343 -9.69 -3.37 -36.12
CA ASP A 343 -8.48 -2.77 -36.67
C ASP A 343 -8.06 -1.49 -35.93
N LYS A 344 -9.00 -0.78 -35.29
CA LYS A 344 -8.79 0.51 -34.62
C LYS A 344 -8.96 0.47 -33.11
N PHE A 345 -9.68 -0.52 -32.59
CA PHE A 345 -10.02 -0.62 -31.17
C PHE A 345 -9.89 -2.05 -30.67
N ALA A 346 -9.36 -2.23 -29.45
CA ALA A 346 -9.28 -3.50 -28.74
C ALA A 346 -9.76 -3.36 -27.31
N MET A 347 -10.48 -4.35 -26.84
CA MET A 347 -10.87 -4.47 -25.44
C MET A 347 -10.07 -5.56 -24.75
N VAL A 348 -9.60 -5.29 -23.55
CA VAL A 348 -8.82 -6.22 -22.73
C VAL A 348 -9.38 -6.22 -21.32
N ASN A 349 -9.83 -7.37 -20.85
CA ASN A 349 -10.17 -7.59 -19.45
C ASN A 349 -9.02 -8.34 -18.76
N MET A 350 -8.41 -7.73 -17.77
CA MET A 350 -7.42 -8.36 -16.90
C MET A 350 -8.09 -8.74 -15.58
N SER A 351 -8.27 -10.04 -15.34
CA SER A 351 -8.82 -10.53 -14.08
C SER A 351 -7.78 -10.49 -12.97
N ILE A 352 -8.20 -10.05 -11.80
CA ILE A 352 -7.44 -10.16 -10.54
C ILE A 352 -8.04 -11.22 -9.60
N ASP A 353 -8.81 -12.16 -10.12
CA ASP A 353 -9.31 -13.29 -9.35
C ASP A 353 -8.16 -14.07 -8.71
N ARG A 354 -8.37 -14.54 -7.49
CA ARG A 354 -7.37 -15.37 -6.80
C ARG A 354 -7.30 -16.79 -7.36
N GLU A 355 -8.44 -17.27 -7.89
CA GLU A 355 -8.59 -18.63 -8.41
C GLU A 355 -8.93 -18.58 -9.89
N ARG A 356 -8.05 -19.17 -10.72
CA ARG A 356 -8.20 -19.18 -12.17
C ARG A 356 -9.53 -19.81 -12.64
N ASP A 357 -10.00 -20.83 -11.93
CA ASP A 357 -11.25 -21.52 -12.30
C ASP A 357 -12.48 -20.64 -12.05
N ALA A 358 -12.46 -19.75 -11.05
CA ALA A 358 -13.54 -18.78 -10.82
C ALA A 358 -13.62 -17.79 -11.98
N TRP A 359 -12.49 -17.26 -12.42
CA TRP A 359 -12.40 -16.41 -13.59
C TRP A 359 -12.96 -17.09 -14.84
N ILE A 360 -12.50 -18.31 -15.19
CA ILE A 360 -12.94 -19.07 -16.38
C ILE A 360 -14.45 -19.28 -16.36
N ARG A 361 -15.01 -19.74 -15.24
CA ARG A 361 -16.45 -19.96 -15.10
C ARG A 361 -17.24 -18.68 -15.34
N THR A 362 -16.77 -17.55 -14.79
CA THR A 362 -17.47 -16.28 -14.91
C THR A 362 -17.38 -15.70 -16.31
N VAL A 363 -16.21 -15.77 -16.96
CA VAL A 363 -16.04 -15.36 -18.36
C VAL A 363 -17.01 -16.12 -19.28
N LYS A 364 -17.15 -17.45 -19.08
CA LYS A 364 -18.09 -18.29 -19.83
C LYS A 364 -19.54 -17.92 -19.54
N ALA A 365 -19.90 -17.77 -18.28
CA ALA A 365 -21.26 -17.40 -17.88
C ALA A 365 -21.69 -16.03 -18.42
N LEU A 366 -20.77 -15.07 -18.46
CA LEU A 366 -21.01 -13.73 -19.01
C LEU A 366 -20.98 -13.68 -20.55
N GLY A 367 -20.41 -14.70 -21.20
CA GLY A 367 -20.25 -14.74 -22.67
C GLY A 367 -19.39 -13.61 -23.23
N ILE A 368 -18.33 -13.25 -22.52
CA ILE A 368 -17.45 -12.11 -22.86
C ILE A 368 -16.14 -12.49 -23.56
N ASN A 369 -15.85 -13.77 -23.73
CA ASN A 369 -14.73 -14.23 -24.56
C ASN A 369 -15.15 -14.17 -26.04
N ARG A 370 -14.84 -13.05 -26.71
CA ARG A 370 -15.30 -12.71 -28.04
C ARG A 370 -14.16 -12.13 -28.89
N PRO A 371 -14.21 -12.22 -30.22
CA PRO A 371 -13.22 -11.58 -31.11
C PRO A 371 -13.06 -10.08 -30.81
N GLY A 372 -11.82 -9.59 -30.64
CA GLY A 372 -11.55 -8.20 -30.30
C GLY A 372 -11.77 -7.83 -28.83
N TRP A 373 -12.24 -8.77 -27.99
CA TRP A 373 -12.36 -8.61 -26.53
C TRP A 373 -11.58 -9.68 -25.81
N LEU A 374 -10.33 -9.38 -25.51
CA LEU A 374 -9.38 -10.31 -24.90
C LEU A 374 -9.68 -10.50 -23.41
N GLN A 375 -9.58 -11.73 -22.94
CA GLN A 375 -9.70 -12.08 -21.54
C GLN A 375 -8.36 -12.59 -21.04
N ALA A 376 -7.75 -11.90 -20.08
CA ALA A 376 -6.44 -12.21 -19.54
C ALA A 376 -6.50 -12.45 -18.02
N TYR A 377 -5.55 -13.27 -17.54
CA TYR A 377 -5.39 -13.62 -16.14
C TYR A 377 -3.92 -13.82 -15.83
N ASP A 378 -3.33 -12.97 -15.00
CA ASP A 378 -1.91 -13.02 -14.65
C ASP A 378 -1.63 -13.28 -13.16
N THR A 379 -2.67 -13.57 -12.37
CA THR A 379 -2.52 -13.76 -10.92
C THR A 379 -1.55 -14.90 -10.59
N GLN A 380 -0.53 -14.56 -9.81
CA GLN A 380 0.48 -15.47 -9.28
C GLN A 380 0.50 -15.35 -7.75
N ASN A 381 0.50 -16.44 -7.03
CA ASN A 381 0.42 -16.42 -5.56
C ASN A 381 -0.72 -15.53 -5.02
N LYS A 382 -1.87 -15.52 -5.72
CA LYS A 382 -3.06 -14.73 -5.40
C LYS A 382 -2.91 -13.21 -5.58
N VAL A 383 -1.89 -12.77 -6.28
CA VAL A 383 -1.62 -11.35 -6.61
C VAL A 383 -1.47 -11.22 -8.13
N SER A 384 -2.05 -10.16 -8.71
CA SER A 384 -1.86 -9.81 -10.12
C SER A 384 -0.70 -8.84 -10.28
N PRO A 385 0.42 -9.23 -10.92
CA PRO A 385 1.51 -8.32 -11.20
C PRO A 385 1.11 -7.10 -12.02
N SER A 386 0.24 -7.29 -13.02
CA SER A 386 -0.23 -6.20 -13.88
C SER A 386 -1.05 -5.18 -13.09
N ALA A 387 -1.93 -5.62 -12.19
CA ALA A 387 -2.69 -4.72 -11.33
C ALA A 387 -1.77 -3.86 -10.46
N ASN A 388 -0.70 -4.44 -9.92
CA ASN A 388 0.30 -3.71 -9.14
C ASN A 388 1.06 -2.68 -9.99
N LEU A 389 1.46 -3.03 -11.22
CA LEU A 389 2.14 -2.09 -12.14
C LEU A 389 1.26 -0.89 -12.50
N PHE A 390 -0.05 -1.09 -12.61
CA PHE A 390 -1.02 -0.04 -12.86
C PHE A 390 -1.55 0.65 -11.60
N GLY A 391 -1.11 0.23 -10.40
CA GLY A 391 -1.54 0.80 -9.12
C GLY A 391 -3.04 0.62 -8.85
N VAL A 392 -3.61 -0.48 -9.33
CA VAL A 392 -5.04 -0.79 -9.17
C VAL A 392 -5.32 -1.16 -7.72
N ARG A 393 -6.06 -0.31 -7.02
CA ARG A 393 -6.49 -0.52 -5.64
C ARG A 393 -7.97 -0.84 -5.53
N ASP A 394 -8.74 -0.28 -6.44
CA ASP A 394 -10.20 -0.45 -6.51
C ASP A 394 -10.58 -1.00 -7.86
N ILE A 395 -11.57 -1.88 -7.90
CA ILE A 395 -12.13 -2.48 -9.12
C ILE A 395 -13.65 -2.32 -9.16
N PRO A 396 -14.23 -2.16 -10.37
CA PRO A 396 -13.57 -2.16 -11.69
C PRO A 396 -12.68 -0.94 -11.90
N LYS A 397 -11.60 -1.10 -12.66
CA LYS A 397 -10.72 -0.02 -13.09
C LYS A 397 -10.58 -0.05 -14.59
N CYS A 398 -11.13 0.95 -15.26
CA CYS A 398 -11.05 1.10 -16.72
C CYS A 398 -9.96 2.11 -17.08
N ILE A 399 -9.11 1.74 -18.04
CA ILE A 399 -8.00 2.56 -18.53
C ILE A 399 -8.11 2.62 -20.04
N LEU A 400 -8.29 3.82 -20.56
CA LEU A 400 -8.37 4.04 -22.00
C LEU A 400 -6.99 4.48 -22.51
N ILE A 401 -6.50 3.84 -23.57
CA ILE A 401 -5.11 3.94 -24.04
C ILE A 401 -5.11 4.32 -25.52
N THR A 402 -4.21 5.21 -25.90
CA THR A 402 -3.99 5.65 -27.29
C THR A 402 -3.29 4.59 -28.14
N PRO A 403 -3.30 4.70 -29.47
CA PRO A 403 -2.58 3.79 -30.37
C PRO A 403 -1.06 3.77 -30.12
N ASP A 404 -0.46 4.86 -29.67
CA ASP A 404 0.96 4.94 -29.30
C ASP A 404 1.24 4.49 -27.86
N GLY A 405 0.18 4.10 -27.10
CA GLY A 405 0.29 3.48 -25.79
C GLY A 405 0.38 4.44 -24.62
N LYS A 406 -0.19 5.61 -24.76
CA LYS A 406 -0.35 6.55 -23.67
C LYS A 406 -1.75 6.47 -23.07
N ALA A 407 -1.86 6.74 -21.78
CA ALA A 407 -3.16 6.76 -21.12
C ALA A 407 -3.96 7.99 -21.55
N ILE A 408 -5.20 7.77 -22.00
CA ILE A 408 -6.19 8.81 -22.22
C ILE A 408 -6.90 9.11 -20.90
N SER A 409 -7.30 8.08 -20.16
CA SER A 409 -7.96 8.24 -18.86
C SER A 409 -7.79 7.00 -17.98
N PHE A 410 -7.81 7.24 -16.67
CA PHE A 410 -7.84 6.23 -15.61
C PHE A 410 -9.15 6.25 -14.80
N THR A 411 -10.08 7.15 -15.09
CA THR A 411 -11.23 7.43 -14.23
C THR A 411 -12.58 7.24 -14.89
N LEU A 412 -12.61 7.13 -16.22
CA LEU A 412 -13.85 6.99 -16.98
C LEU A 412 -14.50 5.63 -16.72
N MET A 413 -15.80 5.63 -16.42
CA MET A 413 -16.63 4.46 -16.21
C MET A 413 -18.06 4.71 -16.67
N GLY A 414 -18.85 3.63 -16.81
CA GLY A 414 -20.25 3.72 -17.10
C GLY A 414 -20.55 4.47 -18.41
N ILE A 415 -21.52 5.36 -18.34
CA ILE A 415 -21.99 6.10 -19.53
C ILE A 415 -20.93 7.09 -20.06
N GLU A 416 -20.09 7.63 -19.21
CA GLU A 416 -19.01 8.53 -19.63
C GLU A 416 -17.96 7.79 -20.45
N LEU A 417 -17.55 6.61 -20.01
CA LEU A 417 -16.64 5.74 -20.76
C LEU A 417 -17.23 5.39 -22.12
N PHE A 418 -18.51 5.00 -22.15
CA PHE A 418 -19.21 4.68 -23.40
C PHE A 418 -19.21 5.88 -24.37
N ALA A 419 -19.54 7.08 -23.88
CA ALA A 419 -19.54 8.30 -24.69
C ALA A 419 -18.16 8.61 -25.29
N ARG A 420 -17.09 8.46 -24.49
CA ARG A 420 -15.71 8.71 -24.93
C ARG A 420 -15.24 7.70 -25.98
N VAL A 421 -15.60 6.43 -25.81
CA VAL A 421 -15.32 5.41 -26.83
C VAL A 421 -16.03 5.74 -28.16
N LYS A 422 -17.29 6.17 -28.11
CA LYS A 422 -18.01 6.60 -29.33
C LYS A 422 -17.36 7.80 -30.02
N GLN A 423 -16.89 8.79 -29.27
CA GLN A 423 -16.14 9.91 -29.81
C GLN A 423 -14.88 9.44 -30.55
N ILE A 424 -14.10 8.57 -29.94
CA ILE A 424 -12.89 7.99 -30.57
C ILE A 424 -13.23 7.25 -31.85
N LEU A 425 -14.27 6.43 -31.86
CA LEU A 425 -14.69 5.66 -33.06
C LEU A 425 -15.17 6.58 -34.18
N SER A 426 -15.78 7.71 -33.87
CA SER A 426 -16.20 8.71 -34.88
C SER A 426 -15.04 9.59 -35.38
N GLY A 427 -13.82 9.40 -34.87
CA GLY A 427 -12.64 10.19 -35.21
C GLY A 427 -12.49 11.49 -34.40
N ASP A 428 -13.34 11.71 -33.39
CA ASP A 428 -13.19 12.82 -32.44
C ASP A 428 -12.17 12.47 -31.37
N LEU A 429 -10.91 12.82 -31.63
CA LEU A 429 -9.79 12.58 -30.71
C LEU A 429 -9.66 13.75 -29.71
N TYR A 430 -10.68 13.95 -28.89
CA TYR A 430 -10.81 15.05 -27.93
C TYR A 430 -9.59 15.24 -27.02
N TYR A 431 -8.89 14.17 -26.72
CA TYR A 431 -7.69 14.16 -25.85
C TYR A 431 -6.42 14.70 -26.56
N LEU A 432 -6.50 14.97 -27.87
CA LEU A 432 -5.45 15.66 -28.62
C LEU A 432 -5.73 17.16 -28.78
N ARG A 433 -6.88 17.66 -28.29
CA ARG A 433 -7.20 19.08 -28.35
C ARG A 433 -6.34 19.82 -27.34
N ASP A 434 -5.68 20.89 -27.80
CA ASP A 434 -4.89 21.77 -26.95
C ASP A 434 -5.87 22.63 -26.12
N GLU A 435 -5.93 22.39 -24.79
CA GLU A 435 -6.80 23.17 -23.89
C GLU A 435 -6.45 24.67 -23.88
N SER A 436 -5.25 25.05 -24.37
CA SER A 436 -4.81 26.44 -24.47
C SER A 436 -5.50 27.26 -25.57
N ALA A 437 -6.25 26.61 -26.48
CA ALA A 437 -6.90 27.28 -27.61
C ALA A 437 -8.33 27.77 -27.29
N ASP A 438 -8.95 27.32 -26.21
CA ASP A 438 -10.36 27.64 -25.87
C ASP A 438 -10.53 28.81 -24.85
N GLU A 439 -9.44 29.35 -24.29
CA GLU A 439 -9.53 30.51 -23.38
C GLU A 439 -9.47 31.88 -24.10
N GLY A 440 -9.62 31.91 -25.41
CA GLY A 440 -9.44 33.09 -26.25
C GLY A 440 -10.64 33.49 -27.12
N ASN A 441 -11.90 33.26 -26.68
CA ASN A 441 -13.08 33.85 -27.35
C ASN A 441 -14.11 34.33 -26.36
#